data_838b573541452a119ea22204df62181b
#
_entry.id   838b573541452a119ea22204df62181b
#
_cell.length_a   1.000
_cell.length_b   1.000
_cell.length_c   1.000
_cell.angle_alpha   90.00
_cell.angle_beta   90.00
_cell.angle_gamma   90.00
#
_symmetry.space_group_name_H-M   'P 1'
#
loop_
_entity.id
_entity.type
_entity.pdbx_description
1 polymer ?
#
loop_
_entity_poly.entity_id
_entity_poly.type
_entity_poly.pdbx_seq_one_letter_code
_entity_poly.pdbx_strand_id
1 'polypeptide(L)'
;MLARTFAAFAAILITTGQSYAQERQWSFNASEKEAFLVFGVPDTDDVGLSFWCEIGSKNISLFVPGVPAGLNPGQSTAVDLKLDGKTFSLNGKISKEKNSRLPSVESSVPANDKLFSAVEDAQVIAITVGGHTNSYPVTDADIAGLLQTCSGEPDN
;
A
#
# COMPACT_ATOMS: atom_id res chain seq x y z
N MET A 1 -62.83 -14.19 -43.56
CA MET A 1 -62.48 -13.40 -42.37
C MET A 1 -61.19 -13.98 -41.81
N LEU A 2 -60.03 -13.32 -42.11
CA LEU A 2 -58.74 -13.76 -41.61
C LEU A 2 -58.38 -12.92 -40.38
N ALA A 3 -58.29 -13.55 -39.24
CA ALA A 3 -57.76 -12.92 -37.99
C ALA A 3 -56.23 -12.99 -38.01
N ARG A 4 -55.55 -11.83 -38.04
CA ARG A 4 -54.10 -11.69 -37.88
C ARG A 4 -53.77 -11.48 -36.45
N THR A 5 -53.13 -12.48 -35.82
CA THR A 5 -52.57 -12.40 -34.46
C THR A 5 -51.17 -11.78 -34.53
N PHE A 6 -50.97 -10.59 -33.96
CA PHE A 6 -49.65 -9.96 -33.74
C PHE A 6 -49.08 -10.50 -32.46
N ALA A 7 -47.96 -11.24 -32.55
CA ALA A 7 -47.13 -11.60 -31.41
C ALA A 7 -46.11 -10.50 -31.13
N ALA A 8 -46.24 -9.81 -30.00
CA ALA A 8 -45.26 -8.82 -29.54
C ALA A 8 -44.10 -9.52 -28.85
N PHE A 9 -42.92 -9.47 -29.45
CA PHE A 9 -41.66 -9.93 -28.81
C PHE A 9 -41.13 -8.81 -27.92
N ALA A 10 -41.18 -8.99 -26.60
CA ALA A 10 -40.54 -8.12 -25.63
C ALA A 10 -39.08 -8.55 -25.53
N ALA A 11 -38.14 -7.71 -26.07
CA ALA A 11 -36.71 -7.90 -25.91
C ALA A 11 -36.30 -7.42 -24.50
N ILE A 12 -35.95 -8.35 -23.61
CA ILE A 12 -35.39 -8.07 -22.30
C ILE A 12 -33.90 -7.74 -22.52
N LEU A 13 -33.52 -6.46 -22.39
CA LEU A 13 -32.14 -5.99 -22.34
C LEU A 13 -31.56 -6.36 -20.98
N ILE A 14 -30.79 -7.44 -20.91
CA ILE A 14 -29.99 -7.78 -19.73
C ILE A 14 -28.75 -6.89 -19.78
N THR A 15 -28.73 -5.79 -19.00
CA THR A 15 -27.54 -5.02 -18.73
C THR A 15 -26.65 -5.81 -17.79
N THR A 16 -25.65 -6.50 -18.31
CA THR A 16 -24.58 -7.09 -17.51
C THR A 16 -23.73 -5.93 -16.92
N GLY A 17 -24.02 -5.58 -15.68
CA GLY A 17 -23.17 -4.68 -14.91
C GLY A 17 -21.79 -5.34 -14.75
N GLN A 18 -20.78 -4.83 -15.47
CA GLN A 18 -19.40 -5.19 -15.25
C GLN A 18 -18.98 -4.60 -13.90
N SER A 19 -18.94 -5.43 -12.86
CA SER A 19 -18.25 -5.09 -11.62
C SER A 19 -16.75 -5.04 -11.95
N TYR A 20 -16.21 -3.85 -12.18
CA TYR A 20 -14.77 -3.66 -12.20
C TYR A 20 -14.29 -3.93 -10.79
N ALA A 21 -13.54 -5.02 -10.58
CA ALA A 21 -12.75 -5.19 -9.37
C ALA A 21 -11.77 -4.01 -9.32
N GLN A 22 -11.88 -3.20 -8.28
CA GLN A 22 -11.01 -2.04 -8.12
C GLN A 22 -9.60 -2.58 -7.83
N GLU A 23 -8.63 -2.25 -8.71
CA GLU A 23 -7.26 -2.72 -8.57
C GLU A 23 -6.52 -1.89 -7.51
N ARG A 24 -5.57 -2.52 -6.83
CA ARG A 24 -4.68 -1.83 -5.89
C ARG A 24 -3.81 -0.85 -6.66
N GLN A 25 -3.67 0.35 -6.13
CA GLN A 25 -2.85 1.43 -6.67
C GLN A 25 -2.20 2.23 -5.56
N TRP A 26 -1.20 3.03 -5.91
CA TRP A 26 -0.63 4.00 -4.99
C TRP A 26 -1.55 5.21 -4.86
N SER A 27 -1.71 5.69 -3.66
CA SER A 27 -2.39 6.96 -3.35
C SER A 27 -1.57 7.73 -2.32
N PHE A 28 -1.34 9.03 -2.60
CA PHE A 28 -0.69 9.95 -1.68
C PHE A 28 -1.74 10.85 -1.05
N ASN A 29 -1.71 10.97 0.27
CA ASN A 29 -2.59 11.84 1.04
C ASN A 29 -1.78 12.55 2.12
N ALA A 30 -1.98 13.85 2.28
CA ALA A 30 -1.37 14.63 3.33
C ALA A 30 -2.43 15.47 4.07
N SER A 31 -2.27 15.59 5.38
CA SER A 31 -3.00 16.48 6.27
C SER A 31 -2.06 17.55 6.81
N GLU A 32 -2.50 18.35 7.77
CA GLU A 32 -1.63 19.31 8.47
C GLU A 32 -0.57 18.64 9.37
N LYS A 33 -0.75 17.37 9.73
CA LYS A 33 0.08 16.67 10.73
C LYS A 33 0.78 15.45 10.18
N GLU A 34 0.20 14.77 9.21
CA GLU A 34 0.64 13.46 8.74
C GLU A 34 0.55 13.36 7.23
N ALA A 35 1.45 12.60 6.63
CA ALA A 35 1.41 12.23 5.23
C ALA A 35 1.46 10.72 5.09
N PHE A 36 0.71 10.18 4.12
CA PHE A 36 0.58 8.77 3.84
C PHE A 36 0.75 8.50 2.35
N LEU A 37 1.54 7.51 2.01
CA LEU A 37 1.65 6.93 0.68
C LEU A 37 1.25 5.46 0.80
N VAL A 38 0.10 5.09 0.25
CA VAL A 38 -0.55 3.79 0.47
C VAL A 38 -0.72 3.04 -0.84
N PHE A 39 -0.27 1.78 -0.88
CA PHE A 39 -0.60 0.83 -1.92
C PHE A 39 -1.78 -0.03 -1.47
N GLY A 40 -2.94 0.18 -2.04
CA GLY A 40 -4.18 -0.48 -1.64
C GLY A 40 -5.32 -0.23 -2.60
N VAL A 41 -6.50 -0.74 -2.26
CA VAL A 41 -7.73 -0.41 -2.98
C VAL A 41 -8.27 0.90 -2.42
N PRO A 42 -8.40 1.96 -3.25
CA PRO A 42 -8.89 3.27 -2.80
C PRO A 42 -10.23 3.19 -2.06
N ASP A 43 -10.37 4.01 -1.04
CA ASP A 43 -11.59 4.15 -0.22
C ASP A 43 -12.02 2.85 0.50
N THR A 44 -11.07 1.94 0.73
CA THR A 44 -11.28 0.68 1.47
C THR A 44 -10.22 0.47 2.54
N ASP A 45 -10.38 -0.58 3.36
CA ASP A 45 -9.39 -1.05 4.33
C ASP A 45 -8.39 -2.07 3.74
N ASP A 46 -8.44 -2.31 2.42
CA ASP A 46 -7.49 -3.18 1.72
C ASP A 46 -6.16 -2.45 1.47
N VAL A 47 -5.28 -2.49 2.46
CA VAL A 47 -3.91 -1.95 2.41
C VAL A 47 -2.93 -3.09 2.22
N GLY A 48 -2.09 -3.01 1.19
CA GLY A 48 -0.99 -3.96 0.95
C GLY A 48 0.34 -3.50 1.54
N LEU A 49 0.60 -2.19 1.49
CA LEU A 49 1.84 -1.55 1.96
C LEU A 49 1.56 -0.07 2.20
N SER A 50 2.19 0.53 3.21
CA SER A 50 2.20 1.99 3.31
C SER A 50 3.50 2.54 3.87
N PHE A 51 3.82 3.76 3.42
CA PHE A 51 4.80 4.65 4.04
C PHE A 51 4.04 5.83 4.63
N TRP A 52 4.41 6.25 5.83
CA TRP A 52 3.77 7.38 6.47
C TRP A 52 4.73 8.15 7.38
N CYS A 53 4.43 9.39 7.66
CA CYS A 53 5.18 10.19 8.62
C CYS A 53 4.31 11.20 9.36
N GLU A 54 4.77 11.64 10.52
CA GLU A 54 4.40 12.94 11.07
C GLU A 54 5.20 14.02 10.34
N ILE A 55 4.54 15.09 9.85
CA ILE A 55 5.18 16.16 9.08
C ILE A 55 6.28 16.81 9.91
N GLY A 56 7.48 16.93 9.33
CA GLY A 56 8.66 17.48 9.99
C GLY A 56 9.36 16.52 10.96
N SER A 57 8.90 15.29 11.12
CA SER A 57 9.58 14.29 11.97
C SER A 57 10.90 13.83 11.38
N LYS A 58 11.12 13.99 10.08
CA LYS A 58 12.28 13.50 9.32
C LYS A 58 12.47 11.98 9.37
N ASN A 59 11.43 11.26 9.80
CA ASN A 59 11.38 9.80 9.80
C ASN A 59 10.14 9.35 9.06
N ILE A 60 10.27 8.27 8.30
CA ILE A 60 9.20 7.63 7.57
C ILE A 60 9.00 6.24 8.14
N SER A 61 7.79 5.92 8.52
CA SER A 61 7.39 4.59 8.95
C SER A 61 6.95 3.76 7.73
N LEU A 62 7.52 2.57 7.60
CA LEU A 62 7.06 1.52 6.69
C LEU A 62 6.10 0.62 7.46
N PHE A 63 4.87 0.47 6.97
CA PHE A 63 3.85 -0.40 7.53
C PHE A 63 3.53 -1.54 6.56
N VAL A 64 3.67 -2.80 7.03
CA VAL A 64 3.37 -4.02 6.27
C VAL A 64 2.28 -4.79 7.02
N PRO A 65 1.04 -4.84 6.52
CA PRO A 65 -0.05 -5.57 7.14
C PRO A 65 0.05 -7.08 6.88
N GLY A 66 -0.62 -7.88 7.72
CA GLY A 66 -0.81 -9.29 7.46
C GLY A 66 0.45 -10.14 7.56
N VAL A 67 1.30 -9.88 8.55
CA VAL A 67 2.51 -10.69 8.76
C VAL A 67 2.20 -12.15 9.11
N PRO A 68 3.12 -13.11 8.81
CA PRO A 68 2.88 -14.53 8.98
C PRO A 68 2.54 -14.93 10.41
N ALA A 69 1.84 -16.07 10.54
CA ALA A 69 1.58 -16.70 11.81
C ALA A 69 2.90 -17.08 12.52
N GLY A 70 2.94 -16.94 13.84
CA GLY A 70 4.13 -17.21 14.68
C GLY A 70 4.90 -15.95 15.09
N LEU A 71 4.64 -14.81 14.48
CA LEU A 71 5.13 -13.51 14.93
C LEU A 71 4.11 -12.89 15.90
N ASN A 72 4.54 -12.58 17.12
CA ASN A 72 3.65 -12.11 18.17
C ASN A 72 3.78 -10.59 18.37
N PRO A 73 2.66 -9.89 18.70
CA PRO A 73 2.70 -8.47 19.04
C PRO A 73 3.72 -8.16 20.16
N GLY A 74 4.43 -7.05 20.00
CA GLY A 74 5.48 -6.61 20.91
C GLY A 74 6.88 -7.14 20.58
N GLN A 75 7.01 -8.16 19.72
CA GLN A 75 8.30 -8.67 19.27
C GLN A 75 8.89 -7.78 18.15
N SER A 76 10.21 -7.82 18.03
CA SER A 76 10.93 -7.26 16.89
C SER A 76 11.24 -8.36 15.88
N THR A 77 11.27 -8.00 14.59
CA THR A 77 11.62 -8.90 13.49
C THR A 77 12.39 -8.14 12.42
N ALA A 78 13.20 -8.87 11.63
CA ALA A 78 13.79 -8.30 10.44
C ALA A 78 12.73 -8.08 9.37
N VAL A 79 12.83 -6.94 8.68
CA VAL A 79 12.06 -6.59 7.48
C VAL A 79 13.06 -6.34 6.38
N ASP A 80 13.19 -7.28 5.45
CA ASP A 80 14.14 -7.20 4.36
C ASP A 80 13.45 -6.68 3.10
N LEU A 81 13.95 -5.55 2.57
CA LEU A 81 13.45 -4.92 1.35
C LEU A 81 14.48 -5.17 0.23
N LYS A 82 14.06 -5.82 -0.83
CA LYS A 82 14.88 -6.07 -2.01
C LYS A 82 14.40 -5.21 -3.18
N LEU A 83 15.31 -4.42 -3.74
CA LEU A 83 15.13 -3.45 -4.81
C LEU A 83 16.27 -3.62 -5.81
N ASP A 84 15.96 -4.05 -7.04
CA ASP A 84 16.95 -4.20 -8.14
C ASP A 84 18.27 -4.89 -7.71
N GLY A 85 18.17 -5.95 -6.92
CA GLY A 85 19.32 -6.71 -6.44
C GLY A 85 20.00 -6.16 -5.18
N LYS A 86 19.64 -4.96 -4.71
CA LYS A 86 20.06 -4.43 -3.41
C LYS A 86 19.11 -4.89 -2.32
N THR A 87 19.63 -5.20 -1.12
CA THR A 87 18.83 -5.54 0.05
C THR A 87 19.07 -4.53 1.16
N PHE A 88 17.97 -4.05 1.74
CA PHE A 88 17.94 -3.18 2.91
C PHE A 88 17.25 -3.95 4.04
N SER A 89 17.95 -4.14 5.16
CA SER A 89 17.38 -4.82 6.33
C SER A 89 17.03 -3.80 7.40
N LEU A 90 15.76 -3.75 7.75
CA LEU A 90 15.21 -2.89 8.79
C LEU A 90 14.85 -3.72 10.02
N ASN A 91 14.80 -3.07 11.17
CA ASN A 91 14.23 -3.66 12.38
C ASN A 91 12.78 -3.21 12.51
N GLY A 92 11.85 -4.16 12.42
CA GLY A 92 10.42 -3.90 12.56
C GLY A 92 9.88 -4.35 13.89
N LYS A 93 8.87 -3.65 14.38
CA LYS A 93 8.09 -4.00 15.57
C LYS A 93 6.75 -4.59 15.17
N ILE A 94 6.40 -5.74 15.70
CA ILE A 94 5.11 -6.38 15.47
C ILE A 94 4.05 -5.70 16.35
N SER A 95 2.94 -5.31 15.71
CA SER A 95 1.76 -4.78 16.38
C SER A 95 0.50 -5.50 15.89
N LYS A 96 -0.58 -5.37 16.65
CA LYS A 96 -1.89 -5.89 16.24
C LYS A 96 -2.97 -4.92 16.69
N GLU A 97 -3.62 -4.34 15.72
CA GLU A 97 -4.80 -3.53 15.97
C GLU A 97 -5.96 -4.39 16.52
N LYS A 98 -6.79 -3.79 17.39
CA LYS A 98 -7.89 -4.48 18.08
C LYS A 98 -8.84 -5.23 17.14
N ASN A 99 -9.07 -4.66 15.95
CA ASN A 99 -10.02 -5.17 14.95
C ASN A 99 -9.33 -5.90 13.80
N SER A 100 -7.99 -5.98 13.79
CA SER A 100 -7.26 -6.70 12.75
C SER A 100 -7.22 -8.19 13.03
N ARG A 101 -7.41 -8.99 11.97
CA ARG A 101 -7.29 -10.46 12.05
C ARG A 101 -5.83 -10.90 12.19
N LEU A 102 -4.93 -10.22 11.51
CA LEU A 102 -3.50 -10.54 11.46
C LEU A 102 -2.68 -9.41 12.08
N PRO A 103 -1.52 -9.70 12.67
CA PRO A 103 -0.56 -8.69 13.08
C PRO A 103 0.01 -7.95 11.86
N SER A 104 0.58 -6.79 12.10
CA SER A 104 1.35 -5.99 11.16
C SER A 104 2.76 -5.78 11.68
N VAL A 105 3.67 -5.35 10.81
CA VAL A 105 5.00 -4.90 11.21
C VAL A 105 5.20 -3.45 10.79
N GLU A 106 5.85 -2.69 11.65
CA GLU A 106 6.21 -1.31 11.40
C GLU A 106 7.71 -1.10 11.65
N SER A 107 8.36 -0.39 10.72
CA SER A 107 9.77 0.00 10.79
C SER A 107 9.90 1.49 10.55
N SER A 108 10.72 2.19 11.32
CA SER A 108 10.99 3.61 11.13
C SER A 108 12.35 3.81 10.47
N VAL A 109 12.41 4.66 9.46
CA VAL A 109 13.60 4.94 8.63
C VAL A 109 13.75 6.45 8.48
N PRO A 110 14.97 7.01 8.64
CA PRO A 110 15.22 8.42 8.34
C PRO A 110 14.84 8.77 6.89
N ALA A 111 14.19 9.93 6.67
CA ALA A 111 13.75 10.35 5.33
C ALA A 111 14.91 10.52 4.33
N ASN A 112 16.12 10.76 4.81
CA ASN A 112 17.35 10.85 4.00
C ASN A 112 18.10 9.52 3.83
N ASP A 113 17.50 8.39 4.21
CA ASP A 113 18.12 7.08 4.02
C ASP A 113 18.18 6.70 2.53
N LYS A 114 19.26 6.01 2.16
CA LYS A 114 19.50 5.52 0.79
C LYS A 114 18.42 4.55 0.28
N LEU A 115 17.62 3.98 1.19
CA LEU A 115 16.49 3.16 0.84
C LEU A 115 15.53 3.93 -0.08
N PHE A 116 15.20 5.18 0.23
CA PHE A 116 14.21 5.95 -0.54
C PHE A 116 14.68 6.26 -1.96
N SER A 117 15.94 6.63 -2.15
CA SER A 117 16.50 6.76 -3.51
C SER A 117 16.46 5.44 -4.27
N ALA A 118 16.67 4.31 -3.59
CA ALA A 118 16.56 3.01 -4.24
C ALA A 118 15.11 2.65 -4.58
N VAL A 119 14.11 3.11 -3.81
CA VAL A 119 12.68 2.91 -4.11
C VAL A 119 12.28 3.76 -5.31
N GLU A 120 12.74 5.03 -5.41
CA GLU A 120 12.46 5.91 -6.56
C GLU A 120 13.00 5.34 -7.88
N ASP A 121 14.15 4.68 -7.85
CA ASP A 121 14.79 4.10 -9.04
C ASP A 121 14.19 2.74 -9.43
N ALA A 122 13.51 2.04 -8.52
CA ALA A 122 13.06 0.67 -8.71
C ALA A 122 11.70 0.59 -9.45
N GLN A 123 11.43 -0.57 -10.03
CA GLN A 123 10.11 -0.91 -10.56
C GLN A 123 9.27 -1.70 -9.55
N VAL A 124 9.93 -2.51 -8.75
CA VAL A 124 9.29 -3.42 -7.78
C VAL A 124 10.09 -3.45 -6.49
N ILE A 125 9.40 -3.39 -5.37
CA ILE A 125 9.93 -3.69 -4.05
C ILE A 125 9.44 -5.07 -3.60
N ALA A 126 10.36 -5.96 -3.23
CA ALA A 126 10.03 -7.22 -2.58
C ALA A 126 10.33 -7.12 -1.09
N ILE A 127 9.33 -7.37 -0.26
CA ILE A 127 9.42 -7.24 1.21
C ILE A 127 9.28 -8.62 1.84
N THR A 128 10.27 -9.01 2.63
CA THR A 128 10.30 -10.29 3.33
C THR A 128 10.18 -10.05 4.84
N VAL A 129 9.17 -10.68 5.45
CA VAL A 129 8.96 -10.68 6.91
C VAL A 129 8.70 -12.11 7.35
N GLY A 130 9.44 -12.61 8.34
CA GLY A 130 9.26 -13.95 8.86
C GLY A 130 9.37 -15.07 7.80
N GLY A 131 10.21 -14.85 6.77
CA GLY A 131 10.41 -15.79 5.66
C GLY A 131 9.34 -15.75 4.55
N HIS A 132 8.33 -14.89 4.67
CA HIS A 132 7.32 -14.66 3.63
C HIS A 132 7.63 -13.39 2.84
N THR A 133 7.59 -13.47 1.52
CA THR A 133 7.90 -12.36 0.62
C THR A 133 6.66 -11.95 -0.16
N ASN A 134 6.37 -10.65 -0.12
CA ASN A 134 5.39 -10.00 -0.99
C ASN A 134 6.10 -8.99 -1.88
N SER A 135 5.60 -8.81 -3.11
CA SER A 135 6.15 -7.85 -4.07
C SER A 135 5.10 -6.81 -4.44
N TYR A 136 5.54 -5.55 -4.56
CA TYR A 136 4.70 -4.41 -4.84
C TYR A 136 5.31 -3.58 -5.97
N PRO A 137 4.55 -3.16 -7.00
CA PRO A 137 5.03 -2.20 -7.99
C PRO A 137 5.26 -0.85 -7.31
N VAL A 138 6.33 -0.14 -7.65
CA VAL A 138 6.64 1.19 -7.08
C VAL A 138 6.80 2.28 -8.12
N THR A 139 6.61 1.99 -9.40
CA THR A 139 6.75 2.93 -10.51
C THR A 139 5.83 4.15 -10.40
N ASP A 140 4.63 3.99 -9.82
CA ASP A 140 3.63 5.05 -9.66
C ASP A 140 3.56 5.57 -8.20
N ALA A 141 4.53 5.19 -7.36
CA ALA A 141 4.62 5.65 -5.98
C ALA A 141 5.23 7.05 -5.91
N ASP A 142 4.49 8.03 -5.39
CA ASP A 142 4.99 9.40 -5.20
C ASP A 142 5.90 9.49 -3.96
N ILE A 143 7.07 8.83 -4.04
CA ILE A 143 8.08 8.83 -2.99
C ILE A 143 8.65 10.24 -2.80
N ALA A 144 8.90 10.99 -3.89
CA ALA A 144 9.43 12.34 -3.82
C ALA A 144 8.47 13.28 -3.05
N GLY A 145 7.17 13.24 -3.36
CA GLY A 145 6.16 14.01 -2.63
C GLY A 145 6.08 13.64 -1.14
N LEU A 146 6.20 12.35 -0.82
CA LEU A 146 6.26 11.89 0.57
C LEU A 146 7.49 12.43 1.28
N LEU A 147 8.69 12.32 0.68
CA LEU A 147 9.95 12.78 1.27
C LEU A 147 9.94 14.29 1.52
N GLN A 148 9.48 15.08 0.55
CA GLN A 148 9.35 16.53 0.68
C GLN A 148 8.44 16.90 1.85
N THR A 149 7.26 16.29 1.92
CA THR A 149 6.28 16.55 2.98
C THR A 149 6.81 16.13 4.36
N CYS A 150 7.44 14.96 4.47
CA CYS A 150 7.97 14.43 5.73
C CYS A 150 9.19 15.20 6.25
N SER A 151 10.03 15.76 5.37
CA SER A 151 11.19 16.56 5.77
C SER A 151 10.79 17.93 6.33
N GLY A 152 9.59 18.40 6.03
CA GLY A 152 9.12 19.74 6.41
C GLY A 152 9.86 20.86 5.68
N GLU A 153 10.50 20.55 4.54
CA GLU A 153 11.09 21.58 3.68
C GLU A 153 9.98 22.26 2.88
N PRO A 154 9.92 23.61 2.88
CA PRO A 154 8.93 24.33 2.09
C PRO A 154 9.19 24.11 0.59
N ASP A 155 8.09 24.07 -0.17
CA ASP A 155 8.16 24.11 -1.64
C ASP A 155 9.00 25.31 -2.10
N ASN A 156 10.05 25.06 -2.86
CA ASN A 156 10.89 26.10 -3.50
C ASN A 156 10.27 26.53 -4.81
#